data_a48be32d20a93b61e06c17123ef491d3
#
_entry.id   a48be32d20a93b61e06c17123ef491d3
#
_cell.length_a   1.000
_cell.length_b   1.000
_cell.length_c   1.000
_cell.angle_alpha   90.00
_cell.angle_beta   90.00
_cell.angle_gamma   90.00
#
_symmetry.space_group_name_H-M   'P 1'
#
loop_
_entity.id
_entity.type
_entity.pdbx_description
1 polymer ?
#
loop_
_entity_poly.entity_id
_entity_poly.type
_entity_poly.pdbx_seq_one_letter_code
_entity_poly.pdbx_strand_id
1 'polypeptide(L)'
;TLFHYSSIVYFVIYLLNADSIKKWQWIGVIFICYALAITGLYITPIIGYIGWEPVNSLFIHYYSDSIIEENVNIFNIVHLGQVFCALFMLFIVDKIKYVSPFLIVALKIFVIGLCIKTVFSDLPVVANRSSELFTSIEVFLIPTALYGFFKKQLLYVTINILYSLIFFTYSLITWF
;
A
#
# COMPACT_ATOMS: atom_id res chain seq x y z
N THR A 1 21.24 -17.29 -6.26
CA THR A 1 19.83 -17.24 -6.75
C THR A 1 19.58 -15.91 -7.43
N LEU A 2 19.33 -15.93 -8.76
CA LEU A 2 19.20 -14.75 -9.62
C LEU A 2 17.88 -13.97 -9.41
N PHE A 3 16.94 -14.49 -8.63
CA PHE A 3 15.67 -13.83 -8.35
C PHE A 3 15.50 -13.62 -6.85
N HIS A 4 15.43 -12.38 -6.47
CA HIS A 4 15.02 -12.01 -5.12
C HIS A 4 13.54 -12.37 -4.93
N TYR A 5 13.14 -12.88 -3.75
CA TYR A 5 11.74 -13.23 -3.46
C TYR A 5 10.75 -12.07 -3.71
N SER A 6 11.22 -10.82 -3.63
CA SER A 6 10.46 -9.64 -4.01
C SER A 6 9.98 -9.63 -5.46
N SER A 7 10.60 -10.41 -6.36
CA SER A 7 10.15 -10.51 -7.76
C SER A 7 8.79 -11.22 -7.90
N ILE A 8 8.44 -12.09 -6.95
CA ILE A 8 7.13 -12.76 -6.92
C ILE A 8 5.99 -11.75 -6.76
N VAL A 9 6.26 -10.67 -6.03
CA VAL A 9 5.32 -9.59 -5.80
C VAL A 9 4.87 -8.95 -7.11
N TYR A 10 5.79 -8.79 -8.07
CA TYR A 10 5.45 -8.23 -9.39
C TYR A 10 4.57 -9.17 -10.23
N PHE A 11 4.54 -10.47 -9.93
CA PHE A 11 3.64 -11.41 -10.61
C PHE A 11 2.17 -11.10 -10.31
N VAL A 12 1.86 -10.60 -9.10
CA VAL A 12 0.51 -10.15 -8.74
C VAL A 12 0.03 -9.03 -9.66
N ILE A 13 0.94 -8.14 -10.09
CA ILE A 13 0.63 -7.02 -10.98
C ILE A 13 0.11 -7.54 -12.33
N TYR A 14 0.68 -8.64 -12.81
CA TYR A 14 0.28 -9.25 -14.09
C TYR A 14 -1.16 -9.80 -14.06
N LEU A 15 -1.63 -10.18 -12.88
CA LEU A 15 -3.00 -10.68 -12.69
C LEU A 15 -4.04 -9.56 -12.55
N LEU A 16 -3.61 -8.30 -12.42
CA LEU A 16 -4.51 -7.18 -12.25
C LEU A 16 -5.02 -6.69 -13.61
N ASN A 17 -6.33 -6.83 -13.83
CA ASN A 17 -6.98 -6.30 -15.02
C ASN A 17 -6.92 -4.77 -15.05
N ALA A 18 -6.48 -4.18 -16.16
CA ALA A 18 -6.39 -2.74 -16.39
C ALA A 18 -7.72 -2.09 -16.79
N ASP A 19 -8.67 -2.86 -17.32
CA ASP A 19 -9.85 -2.32 -18.02
C ASP A 19 -10.91 -1.79 -17.06
N SER A 20 -11.01 -2.35 -15.84
CA SER A 20 -12.06 -1.98 -14.91
C SER A 20 -11.63 -2.03 -13.45
N ILE A 21 -12.25 -1.18 -12.65
CA ILE A 21 -12.13 -1.18 -11.21
C ILE A 21 -13.52 -1.13 -10.57
N LYS A 22 -13.85 -2.12 -9.77
CA LYS A 22 -15.08 -2.13 -8.96
C LYS A 22 -14.81 -1.40 -7.64
N LYS A 23 -14.91 -0.08 -7.66
CA LYS A 23 -14.53 0.81 -6.55
C LYS A 23 -15.05 0.36 -5.18
N TRP A 24 -16.32 -0.05 -5.09
CA TRP A 24 -16.92 -0.49 -3.82
C TRP A 24 -16.28 -1.75 -3.26
N GLN A 25 -15.82 -2.67 -4.12
CA GLN A 25 -15.12 -3.87 -3.66
C GLN A 25 -13.75 -3.48 -3.06
N TRP A 26 -13.01 -2.58 -3.70
CA TRP A 26 -11.71 -2.13 -3.22
C TRP A 26 -11.82 -1.30 -1.93
N ILE A 27 -12.86 -0.47 -1.82
CA ILE A 27 -13.19 0.23 -0.56
C ILE A 27 -13.50 -0.80 0.53
N GLY A 28 -14.33 -1.80 0.23
CA GLY A 28 -14.66 -2.89 1.16
C GLY A 28 -13.42 -3.66 1.64
N VAL A 29 -12.47 -3.95 0.75
CA VAL A 29 -11.20 -4.63 1.09
C VAL A 29 -10.39 -3.80 2.09
N ILE A 30 -10.26 -2.48 1.90
CA ILE A 30 -9.57 -1.60 2.86
C ILE A 30 -10.24 -1.70 4.24
N PHE A 31 -11.57 -1.56 4.30
CA PHE A 31 -12.29 -1.64 5.58
C PHE A 31 -12.18 -3.00 6.25
N ILE A 32 -12.21 -4.09 5.49
CA ILE A 32 -12.02 -5.46 6.01
C ILE A 32 -10.61 -5.59 6.61
N CYS A 33 -9.57 -5.12 5.92
CA CYS A 33 -8.20 -5.16 6.43
C CYS A 33 -8.06 -4.41 7.77
N TYR A 34 -8.66 -3.21 7.88
CA TYR A 34 -8.66 -2.47 9.13
C TYR A 34 -9.47 -3.17 10.22
N ALA A 35 -10.62 -3.75 9.90
CA ALA A 35 -11.42 -4.51 10.86
C ALA A 35 -10.64 -5.72 11.40
N LEU A 36 -9.93 -6.46 10.55
CA LEU A 36 -9.07 -7.57 10.96
C LEU A 36 -7.95 -7.10 11.90
N ALA A 37 -7.26 -6.01 11.55
CA ALA A 37 -6.18 -5.48 12.37
C ALA A 37 -6.69 -4.96 13.74
N ILE A 38 -7.84 -4.28 13.77
CA ILE A 38 -8.42 -3.76 15.03
C ILE A 38 -8.92 -4.91 15.93
N THR A 39 -9.46 -5.97 15.35
CA THR A 39 -9.92 -7.15 16.11
C THR A 39 -8.78 -8.05 16.59
N GLY A 40 -7.53 -7.76 16.17
CA GLY A 40 -6.38 -8.61 16.48
C GLY A 40 -6.38 -9.97 15.75
N LEU A 41 -7.23 -10.12 14.73
CA LEU A 41 -7.26 -11.29 13.86
C LEU A 41 -6.17 -11.16 12.80
N TYR A 42 -4.92 -11.29 13.23
CA TYR A 42 -3.78 -11.24 12.33
C TYR A 42 -3.72 -12.48 11.44
N ILE A 43 -3.20 -12.32 10.23
CA ILE A 43 -3.00 -13.45 9.30
C ILE A 43 -1.82 -14.32 9.74
N THR A 44 -0.90 -13.78 10.52
CA THR A 44 0.32 -14.46 10.96
C THR A 44 0.07 -15.83 11.58
N PRO A 45 -0.88 -16.02 12.54
CA PRO A 45 -1.18 -17.34 13.04
C PRO A 45 -1.68 -18.32 11.97
N ILE A 46 -2.44 -17.83 10.99
CA ILE A 46 -3.00 -18.65 9.92
C ILE A 46 -1.89 -19.18 9.01
N ILE A 47 -0.87 -18.38 8.71
CA ILE A 47 0.28 -18.80 7.90
C ILE A 47 1.05 -19.92 8.60
N GLY A 48 1.18 -19.87 9.92
CA GLY A 48 1.81 -20.94 10.71
C GLY A 48 1.12 -22.30 10.55
N TYR A 49 -0.19 -22.33 10.31
CA TYR A 49 -0.95 -23.57 10.08
C TYR A 49 -0.79 -24.15 8.68
N ILE A 50 -0.31 -23.38 7.68
CA ILE A 50 -0.18 -23.85 6.30
C ILE A 50 0.92 -24.92 6.16
N GLY A 51 1.84 -25.04 7.13
CA GLY A 51 2.81 -26.13 7.20
C GLY A 51 3.86 -26.13 6.07
N TRP A 52 4.01 -25.04 5.32
CA TRP A 52 5.01 -24.94 4.28
C TRP A 52 6.36 -24.53 4.88
N GLU A 53 7.23 -25.51 5.11
CA GLU A 53 8.53 -25.37 5.77
C GLU A 53 9.36 -24.12 5.37
N PRO A 54 9.54 -23.80 4.06
CA PRO A 54 10.31 -22.61 3.65
C PRO A 54 9.66 -21.30 4.08
N VAL A 55 8.33 -21.26 4.16
CA VAL A 55 7.58 -20.09 4.62
C VAL A 55 7.63 -20.01 6.14
N ASN A 56 7.42 -21.13 6.82
CA ASN A 56 7.48 -21.19 8.27
C ASN A 56 8.84 -20.81 8.84
N SER A 57 9.95 -21.27 8.25
CA SER A 57 11.29 -20.91 8.71
C SER A 57 11.59 -19.42 8.55
N LEU A 58 11.17 -18.80 7.42
CA LEU A 58 11.26 -17.36 7.21
C LEU A 58 10.40 -16.60 8.22
N PHE A 59 9.16 -17.06 8.45
CA PHE A 59 8.27 -16.43 9.42
C PHE A 59 8.79 -16.51 10.85
N ILE A 60 9.33 -17.67 11.27
CA ILE A 60 9.92 -17.84 12.60
C ILE A 60 11.10 -16.88 12.78
N HIS A 61 11.94 -16.71 11.76
CA HIS A 61 13.07 -15.78 11.81
C HIS A 61 12.58 -14.32 11.94
N TYR A 62 11.63 -13.89 11.11
CA TYR A 62 11.04 -12.55 11.21
C TYR A 62 10.22 -12.34 12.48
N TYR A 63 9.59 -13.38 13.02
CA TYR A 63 8.82 -13.31 14.26
C TYR A 63 9.75 -13.17 15.47
N SER A 64 10.89 -13.87 15.48
CA SER A 64 11.88 -13.72 16.55
C SER A 64 12.49 -12.32 16.57
N ASP A 65 12.73 -11.72 15.41
CA ASP A 65 13.20 -10.35 15.31
C ASP A 65 12.12 -9.33 15.70
N SER A 66 10.85 -9.60 15.40
CA SER A 66 9.71 -8.72 15.72
C SER A 66 9.33 -8.71 17.20
N ILE A 67 9.75 -9.69 18.00
CA ILE A 67 9.56 -9.65 19.47
C ILE A 67 10.29 -8.46 20.09
N ILE A 68 11.29 -7.91 19.40
CA ILE A 68 12.08 -6.75 19.83
C ILE A 68 11.48 -5.43 19.31
N GLU A 69 10.70 -5.48 18.23
CA GLU A 69 10.09 -4.31 17.60
C GLU A 69 8.61 -4.18 17.98
N GLU A 70 8.17 -2.97 18.28
CA GLU A 70 6.75 -2.68 18.51
C GLU A 70 5.93 -2.90 17.23
N ASN A 71 4.68 -3.36 17.38
CA ASN A 71 3.74 -3.50 16.27
C ASN A 71 3.63 -2.21 15.45
N VAL A 72 3.46 -2.34 14.13
CA VAL A 72 3.29 -1.18 13.26
C VAL A 72 2.03 -0.41 13.66
N ASN A 73 2.20 0.86 13.97
CA ASN A 73 1.07 1.73 14.24
C ASN A 73 0.31 2.04 12.94
N ILE A 74 -0.79 1.29 12.71
CA ILE A 74 -1.67 1.47 11.54
C ILE A 74 -2.43 2.81 11.56
N PHE A 75 -2.47 3.49 12.71
CA PHE A 75 -3.06 4.82 12.85
C PHE A 75 -2.04 5.94 12.73
N ASN A 76 -0.82 5.63 12.28
CA ASN A 76 0.17 6.65 11.95
C ASN A 76 -0.40 7.61 10.90
N ILE A 77 -0.18 8.92 11.09
CA ILE A 77 -0.73 9.99 10.25
C ILE A 77 -0.39 9.83 8.77
N VAL A 78 0.80 9.29 8.45
CA VAL A 78 1.22 9.04 7.06
C VAL A 78 0.42 7.91 6.44
N HIS A 79 0.28 6.78 7.15
CA HIS A 79 -0.50 5.66 6.65
C HIS A 79 -1.98 6.03 6.48
N LEU A 80 -2.57 6.74 7.45
CA LEU A 80 -3.92 7.27 7.33
C LEU A 80 -4.07 8.24 6.16
N GLY A 81 -3.06 9.10 5.94
CA GLY A 81 -3.02 9.99 4.78
C GLY A 81 -3.00 9.23 3.45
N GLN A 82 -2.20 8.17 3.36
CA GLN A 82 -2.16 7.29 2.18
C GLN A 82 -3.51 6.58 1.95
N VAL A 83 -4.14 6.06 3.01
CA VAL A 83 -5.48 5.45 2.93
C VAL A 83 -6.52 6.46 2.48
N PHE A 84 -6.49 7.67 3.02
CA PHE A 84 -7.38 8.76 2.58
C PHE A 84 -7.19 9.09 1.10
N CYS A 85 -5.94 9.21 0.64
CA CYS A 85 -5.61 9.40 -0.77
C CYS A 85 -6.14 8.25 -1.65
N ALA A 86 -5.98 7.00 -1.22
CA ALA A 86 -6.50 5.84 -1.94
C ALA A 86 -8.04 5.88 -2.05
N LEU A 87 -8.72 6.14 -0.94
CA LEU A 87 -10.19 6.27 -0.94
C LEU A 87 -10.65 7.42 -1.83
N PHE A 88 -10.03 8.58 -1.73
CA PHE A 88 -10.33 9.72 -2.61
C PHE A 88 -10.16 9.36 -4.08
N MET A 89 -9.05 8.72 -4.46
CA MET A 89 -8.82 8.29 -5.84
C MET A 89 -9.82 7.24 -6.31
N LEU A 90 -10.23 6.30 -5.44
CA LEU A 90 -11.29 5.35 -5.75
C LEU A 90 -12.64 6.05 -6.02
N PHE A 91 -12.97 7.12 -5.28
CA PHE A 91 -14.18 7.89 -5.53
C PHE A 91 -14.15 8.63 -6.86
N ILE A 92 -13.00 9.18 -7.25
CA ILE A 92 -12.87 9.97 -8.47
C ILE A 92 -12.41 9.16 -9.69
N VAL A 93 -12.19 7.85 -9.55
CA VAL A 93 -11.58 6.99 -10.58
C VAL A 93 -12.29 7.08 -11.93
N ASP A 94 -13.62 7.21 -11.94
CA ASP A 94 -14.39 7.35 -13.17
C ASP A 94 -14.06 8.63 -13.95
N LYS A 95 -13.57 9.66 -13.27
CA LYS A 95 -13.16 10.94 -13.88
C LYS A 95 -11.73 10.92 -14.38
N ILE A 96 -10.85 10.14 -13.72
CA ILE A 96 -9.41 10.16 -13.98
C ILE A 96 -8.91 8.98 -14.82
N LYS A 97 -9.69 7.90 -14.97
CA LYS A 97 -9.30 6.68 -15.70
C LYS A 97 -8.89 6.92 -17.16
N TYR A 98 -9.36 8.03 -17.76
CA TYR A 98 -9.05 8.38 -19.16
C TYR A 98 -7.69 9.06 -19.33
N VAL A 99 -7.04 9.46 -18.25
CA VAL A 99 -5.74 10.14 -18.29
C VAL A 99 -4.63 9.17 -18.67
N SER A 100 -4.68 7.97 -18.11
CA SER A 100 -3.70 6.91 -18.39
C SER A 100 -4.32 5.53 -18.21
N PRO A 101 -4.09 4.60 -19.13
CA PRO A 101 -4.55 3.21 -19.01
C PRO A 101 -3.93 2.50 -17.81
N PHE A 102 -2.75 2.93 -17.36
CA PHE A 102 -2.05 2.34 -16.21
C PHE A 102 -2.57 2.82 -14.86
N LEU A 103 -3.35 3.90 -14.82
CA LEU A 103 -3.81 4.51 -13.56
C LEU A 103 -4.67 3.54 -12.73
N ILE A 104 -5.51 2.74 -13.38
CA ILE A 104 -6.34 1.74 -12.68
C ILE A 104 -5.47 0.66 -12.03
N VAL A 105 -4.46 0.16 -12.76
CA VAL A 105 -3.53 -0.86 -12.23
C VAL A 105 -2.71 -0.26 -11.09
N ALA A 106 -2.17 0.95 -11.28
CA ALA A 106 -1.41 1.66 -10.26
C ALA A 106 -2.22 1.87 -8.97
N LEU A 107 -3.49 2.25 -9.09
CA LEU A 107 -4.38 2.42 -7.95
C LEU A 107 -4.64 1.09 -7.21
N LYS A 108 -4.85 -0.01 -7.94
CA LYS A 108 -5.00 -1.34 -7.34
C LYS A 108 -3.74 -1.77 -6.60
N ILE A 109 -2.56 -1.57 -7.21
CA ILE A 109 -1.26 -1.86 -6.61
C ILE A 109 -1.09 -1.07 -5.30
N PHE A 110 -1.40 0.22 -5.34
CA PHE A 110 -1.32 1.08 -4.17
C PHE A 110 -2.22 0.61 -3.02
N VAL A 111 -3.48 0.27 -3.32
CA VAL A 111 -4.42 -0.27 -2.32
C VAL A 111 -3.93 -1.60 -1.75
N ILE A 112 -3.38 -2.50 -2.58
CA ILE A 112 -2.79 -3.76 -2.11
C ILE A 112 -1.65 -3.47 -1.11
N GLY A 113 -0.77 -2.53 -1.41
CA GLY A 113 0.31 -2.15 -0.51
C GLY A 113 -0.20 -1.67 0.86
N LEU A 114 -1.24 -0.84 0.87
CA LEU A 114 -1.88 -0.38 2.10
C LEU A 114 -2.51 -1.53 2.91
N CYS A 115 -3.18 -2.45 2.22
CA CYS A 115 -3.77 -3.63 2.84
C CYS A 115 -2.70 -4.55 3.45
N ILE A 116 -1.59 -4.78 2.75
CA ILE A 116 -0.45 -5.57 3.27
C ILE A 116 0.07 -4.94 4.56
N LYS A 117 0.33 -3.64 4.58
CA LYS A 117 0.81 -2.94 5.78
C LYS A 117 -0.14 -3.09 6.96
N THR A 118 -1.44 -2.99 6.70
CA THR A 118 -2.47 -3.07 7.74
C THR A 118 -2.61 -4.49 8.29
N VAL A 119 -2.64 -5.49 7.42
CA VAL A 119 -2.89 -6.90 7.78
C VAL A 119 -1.70 -7.55 8.46
N PHE A 120 -0.47 -7.16 8.07
CA PHE A 120 0.77 -7.67 8.66
C PHE A 120 1.36 -6.70 9.71
N SER A 121 0.54 -5.87 10.32
CA SER A 121 1.00 -4.89 11.30
C SER A 121 1.64 -5.50 12.56
N ASP A 122 1.40 -6.78 12.84
CA ASP A 122 2.05 -7.57 13.87
C ASP A 122 3.47 -8.06 13.50
N LEU A 123 3.87 -7.89 12.22
CA LEU A 123 5.20 -8.21 11.71
C LEU A 123 5.84 -6.97 11.05
N PRO A 124 6.46 -6.06 11.82
CA PRO A 124 6.91 -4.75 11.35
C PRO A 124 7.80 -4.82 10.11
N VAL A 125 8.76 -5.74 10.07
CA VAL A 125 9.68 -5.90 8.95
C VAL A 125 8.94 -6.32 7.67
N VAL A 126 8.03 -7.29 7.78
CA VAL A 126 7.24 -7.79 6.64
C VAL A 126 6.27 -6.70 6.17
N ALA A 127 5.55 -6.08 7.10
CA ALA A 127 4.58 -5.02 6.81
C ALA A 127 5.23 -3.85 6.07
N ASN A 128 6.34 -3.33 6.58
CA ASN A 128 6.99 -2.17 5.99
C ASN A 128 7.63 -2.51 4.64
N ARG A 129 8.52 -3.51 4.57
CA ARG A 129 9.22 -3.83 3.32
C ARG A 129 8.30 -4.29 2.20
N SER A 130 7.32 -5.14 2.51
CA SER A 130 6.39 -5.61 1.48
C SER A 130 5.46 -4.51 1.01
N SER A 131 4.95 -3.67 1.92
CA SER A 131 4.07 -2.56 1.54
C SER A 131 4.80 -1.49 0.72
N GLU A 132 6.04 -1.16 1.06
CA GLU A 132 6.84 -0.15 0.35
C GLU A 132 7.02 -0.50 -1.14
N LEU A 133 7.19 -1.78 -1.47
CA LEU A 133 7.28 -2.21 -2.87
C LEU A 133 6.04 -1.83 -3.68
N PHE A 134 4.86 -1.89 -3.08
CA PHE A 134 3.60 -1.54 -3.75
C PHE A 134 3.25 -0.08 -3.61
N THR A 135 3.48 0.52 -2.43
CA THR A 135 3.11 1.92 -2.19
C THR A 135 4.03 2.91 -2.88
N SER A 136 5.26 2.53 -3.25
CA SER A 136 6.18 3.36 -4.05
C SER A 136 5.56 3.86 -5.36
N ILE A 137 4.54 3.17 -5.88
CA ILE A 137 3.78 3.60 -7.08
C ILE A 137 3.07 4.95 -6.86
N GLU A 138 2.88 5.39 -5.61
CA GLU A 138 2.22 6.66 -5.27
C GLU A 138 2.92 7.87 -5.91
N VAL A 139 4.23 7.80 -6.10
CA VAL A 139 5.03 8.85 -6.74
C VAL A 139 4.54 9.17 -8.15
N PHE A 140 4.02 8.16 -8.87
CA PHE A 140 3.45 8.32 -10.21
C PHE A 140 1.92 8.46 -10.15
N LEU A 141 1.28 7.73 -9.25
CA LEU A 141 -0.17 7.65 -9.15
C LEU A 141 -0.78 9.01 -8.75
N ILE A 142 -0.25 9.65 -7.70
CA ILE A 142 -0.80 10.89 -7.16
C ILE A 142 -0.69 12.04 -8.17
N PRO A 143 0.49 12.32 -8.77
CA PRO A 143 0.60 13.35 -9.80
C PRO A 143 -0.31 13.10 -11.00
N THR A 144 -0.40 11.85 -11.46
CA THR A 144 -1.24 11.51 -12.63
C THR A 144 -2.73 11.69 -12.31
N ALA A 145 -3.17 11.27 -11.12
CA ALA A 145 -4.56 11.44 -10.70
C ALA A 145 -4.93 12.91 -10.51
N LEU A 146 -4.05 13.71 -9.91
CA LEU A 146 -4.26 15.13 -9.73
C LEU A 146 -4.30 15.88 -11.07
N TYR A 147 -3.45 15.51 -12.02
CA TYR A 147 -3.48 16.06 -13.38
C TYR A 147 -4.83 15.80 -14.06
N GLY A 148 -5.36 14.60 -13.92
CA GLY A 148 -6.67 14.24 -14.48
C GLY A 148 -7.85 14.95 -13.81
N PHE A 149 -7.71 15.23 -12.51
CA PHE A 149 -8.79 15.84 -11.74
C PHE A 149 -8.82 17.38 -11.84
N PHE A 150 -7.65 18.01 -11.77
CA PHE A 150 -7.54 19.48 -11.80
C PHE A 150 -7.23 19.98 -13.20
N LYS A 151 -8.18 20.70 -13.80
CA LYS A 151 -8.00 21.33 -15.12
C LYS A 151 -7.05 22.53 -15.10
N LYS A 152 -6.81 23.14 -13.91
CA LYS A 152 -5.93 24.31 -13.74
C LYS A 152 -4.50 23.85 -13.43
N GLN A 153 -3.59 24.08 -14.37
CA GLN A 153 -2.18 23.68 -14.26
C GLN A 153 -1.50 24.20 -12.98
N LEU A 154 -1.75 25.43 -12.60
CA LEU A 154 -1.16 26.03 -11.39
C LEU A 154 -1.55 25.27 -10.13
N LEU A 155 -2.85 24.92 -9.97
CA LEU A 155 -3.34 24.22 -8.80
C LEU A 155 -2.75 22.81 -8.70
N TYR A 156 -2.68 22.10 -9.83
CA TYR A 156 -2.05 20.78 -9.93
C TYR A 156 -0.57 20.83 -9.47
N VAL A 157 0.22 21.77 -10.01
CA VAL A 157 1.64 21.91 -9.67
C VAL A 157 1.82 22.25 -8.20
N THR A 158 1.03 23.19 -7.67
CA THR A 158 1.11 23.61 -6.25
C THR A 158 0.82 22.43 -5.31
N ILE A 159 -0.22 21.65 -5.57
CA ILE A 159 -0.58 20.49 -4.72
C ILE A 159 0.52 19.42 -4.77
N ASN A 160 1.10 19.15 -5.95
CA ASN A 160 2.21 18.20 -6.08
C ASN A 160 3.46 18.65 -5.31
N ILE A 161 3.81 19.93 -5.39
CA ILE A 161 4.95 20.49 -4.63
C ILE A 161 4.69 20.33 -3.12
N LEU A 162 3.51 20.71 -2.63
CA LEU A 162 3.15 20.57 -1.21
C LEU A 162 3.18 19.12 -0.75
N TYR A 163 2.63 18.20 -1.54
CA TYR A 163 2.66 16.77 -1.23
C TYR A 163 4.11 16.26 -1.14
N SER A 164 4.95 16.60 -2.13
CA SER A 164 6.35 16.19 -2.15
C SER A 164 7.15 16.76 -0.97
N LEU A 165 6.90 18.00 -0.58
CA LEU A 165 7.55 18.62 0.57
C LEU A 165 7.15 17.95 1.89
N ILE A 166 5.86 17.65 2.07
CA ILE A 166 5.37 16.96 3.27
C ILE A 166 6.00 15.57 3.37
N PHE A 167 6.02 14.82 2.27
CA PHE A 167 6.60 13.48 2.24
C PHE A 167 8.10 13.50 2.48
N PHE A 168 8.82 14.46 1.89
CA PHE A 168 10.26 14.62 2.06
C PHE A 168 10.63 15.01 3.50
N THR A 169 9.92 15.99 4.09
CA THR A 169 10.14 16.38 5.49
C THR A 169 9.86 15.24 6.45
N TYR A 170 8.80 14.47 6.23
CA TYR A 170 8.51 13.30 7.04
C TYR A 170 9.62 12.24 6.93
N SER A 171 10.07 11.94 5.72
CA SER A 171 11.16 11.00 5.49
C SER A 171 12.45 11.43 6.19
N LEU A 172 12.80 12.72 6.17
CA LEU A 172 13.95 13.23 6.90
C LEU A 172 13.82 13.04 8.42
N ILE A 173 12.65 13.32 8.99
CA ILE A 173 12.41 13.19 10.44
C ILE A 173 12.48 11.74 10.90
N THR A 174 12.06 10.79 10.06
CA THR A 174 12.05 9.36 10.41
C THR A 174 13.39 8.66 10.19
N TRP A 175 14.30 9.28 9.43
CA TRP A 175 15.63 8.72 9.15
C TRP A 175 16.73 9.27 10.09
N PHE A 176 16.48 10.37 10.78
CA PHE A 176 17.35 10.97 11.78
C PHE A 176 16.72 10.90 13.18
#